data_79ff9bf116735a8d949bb0354bb02b86
#
_entry.id   79ff9bf116735a8d949bb0354bb02b86
#
_cell.length_a   1.000
_cell.length_b   1.000
_cell.length_c   1.000
_cell.angle_alpha   90.00
_cell.angle_beta   90.00
_cell.angle_gamma   90.00
#
_symmetry.space_group_name_H-M   'P 1'
#
loop_
_entity.id
_entity.type
_entity.pdbx_description
1 polymer ?
#
loop_
_entity_poly.entity_id
_entity_poly.type
_entity_poly.pdbx_seq_one_letter_code
_entity_poly.pdbx_strand_id
1 'polypeptide(L)'
;MDLLPAVDLRHGKVVRLQQGDAHRATVYSDDPLALLDRFDAARVFHVHVVDLDAAFGEPPQRELIARLAARMPVQVGGGFRDRAAIEWALEAGCDRVVIGSLVARDPEAFAGLAAAFPARLVPALDIEKGEVRIAGWTEGSRRSLADLCAALHGLPCPAILVTDVERDGMMTGPNFDLTRQVAVDTGLPGLLSGGVHRLEDLEAARRIPEIGGAIVGRAIYEGAFSIEEAVGVTRSEQLRNEP
;
A
#
# COMPACT_ATOMS: atom_id res chain seq x y z
N MET A 1 6.03 13.15 -5.25
CA MET A 1 5.50 11.76 -5.21
C MET A 1 5.77 11.19 -3.83
N ASP A 2 4.76 10.55 -3.20
CA ASP A 2 4.93 9.90 -1.90
C ASP A 2 5.76 8.62 -1.98
N LEU A 3 6.69 8.44 -1.03
CA LEU A 3 7.36 7.17 -0.79
C LEU A 3 6.72 6.51 0.44
N LEU A 4 6.22 5.29 0.29
CA LEU A 4 5.60 4.52 1.37
C LEU A 4 6.39 3.22 1.58
N PRO A 5 7.35 3.18 2.51
CA PRO A 5 7.99 1.91 2.90
C PRO A 5 6.94 0.92 3.40
N ALA A 6 7.00 -0.32 2.93
CA ALA A 6 6.07 -1.36 3.33
C ALA A 6 6.55 -2.08 4.59
N VAL A 7 5.66 -2.22 5.57
CA VAL A 7 5.87 -2.92 6.84
C VAL A 7 4.81 -4.00 6.99
N ASP A 8 5.12 -5.22 6.56
CA ASP A 8 4.22 -6.36 6.70
C ASP A 8 4.41 -6.96 8.09
N LEU A 9 3.35 -6.98 8.88
CA LEU A 9 3.35 -7.48 10.25
C LEU A 9 2.83 -8.91 10.30
N ARG A 10 3.60 -9.82 10.91
CA ARG A 10 3.17 -11.16 11.24
C ARG A 10 3.70 -11.57 12.61
N HIS A 11 2.79 -11.94 13.52
CA HIS A 11 3.10 -12.35 14.89
C HIS A 11 4.05 -11.35 15.61
N GLY A 12 3.79 -10.05 15.46
CA GLY A 12 4.56 -8.98 16.08
C GLY A 12 5.88 -8.62 15.40
N LYS A 13 6.22 -9.27 14.28
CA LYS A 13 7.48 -9.07 13.54
C LYS A 13 7.24 -8.44 12.19
N VAL A 14 8.27 -7.78 11.66
CA VAL A 14 8.30 -7.32 10.27
C VAL A 14 8.79 -8.44 9.38
N VAL A 15 7.95 -8.81 8.41
CA VAL A 15 8.24 -9.89 7.47
C VAL A 15 8.05 -9.43 6.03
N ARG A 16 8.53 -10.21 5.09
CA ARG A 16 8.11 -10.13 3.68
C ARG A 16 7.76 -11.52 3.18
N LEU A 17 6.61 -11.62 2.55
CA LEU A 17 6.18 -12.83 1.88
C LEU A 17 6.70 -12.82 0.43
N GLN A 18 7.04 -13.97 -0.09
CA GLN A 18 7.32 -14.10 -1.51
C GLN A 18 6.01 -14.41 -2.25
N GLN A 19 5.54 -13.49 -3.08
CA GLN A 19 4.27 -13.59 -3.82
C GLN A 19 3.08 -13.95 -2.91
N GLY A 20 3.00 -13.38 -1.70
CA GLY A 20 1.92 -13.61 -0.76
C GLY A 20 1.91 -14.96 -0.04
N ASP A 21 2.90 -15.84 -0.30
CA ASP A 21 2.97 -17.17 0.32
C ASP A 21 3.44 -17.08 1.78
N ALA A 22 2.53 -17.40 2.71
CA ALA A 22 2.79 -17.38 4.15
C ALA A 22 3.89 -18.36 4.59
N HIS A 23 4.13 -19.46 3.83
CA HIS A 23 5.19 -20.42 4.11
C HIS A 23 6.58 -19.95 3.65
N ARG A 24 6.63 -18.87 2.88
CA ARG A 24 7.86 -18.27 2.33
C ARG A 24 8.08 -16.87 2.90
N ALA A 25 7.94 -16.75 4.22
CA ALA A 25 8.16 -15.52 4.96
C ALA A 25 9.63 -15.37 5.35
N THR A 26 10.22 -14.21 5.08
CA THR A 26 11.52 -13.78 5.60
C THR A 26 11.28 -12.74 6.68
N VAL A 27 11.86 -12.93 7.87
CA VAL A 27 11.81 -11.94 8.96
C VAL A 27 12.95 -10.93 8.76
N TYR A 28 12.63 -9.64 8.75
CA TYR A 28 13.59 -8.54 8.61
C TYR A 28 13.78 -7.75 9.90
N SER A 29 12.80 -7.75 10.80
CA SER A 29 12.92 -7.11 12.10
C SER A 29 12.00 -7.75 13.13
N ASP A 30 12.52 -7.92 14.35
CA ASP A 30 11.74 -8.30 15.53
C ASP A 30 11.16 -7.06 16.26
N ASP A 31 11.58 -5.86 15.88
CA ASP A 31 11.13 -4.59 16.45
C ASP A 31 10.58 -3.63 15.37
N PRO A 32 9.26 -3.69 15.10
CA PRO A 32 8.63 -2.78 14.15
C PRO A 32 8.72 -1.31 14.54
N LEU A 33 8.74 -0.97 15.83
CA LEU A 33 8.82 0.42 16.29
C LEU A 33 10.19 1.03 16.01
N ALA A 34 11.27 0.31 16.29
CA ALA A 34 12.62 0.77 15.96
C ALA A 34 12.81 0.96 14.45
N LEU A 35 12.11 0.17 13.62
CA LEU A 35 12.12 0.37 12.17
C LEU A 35 11.42 1.68 11.77
N LEU A 36 10.27 2.01 12.38
CA LEU A 36 9.59 3.28 12.12
C LEU A 36 10.42 4.48 12.58
N ASP A 37 11.10 4.39 13.71
CA ASP A 37 12.00 5.44 14.17
C ASP A 37 13.13 5.72 13.14
N ARG A 38 13.61 4.70 12.42
CA ARG A 38 14.56 4.89 11.30
C ARG A 38 13.92 5.58 10.10
N PHE A 39 12.67 5.23 9.76
CA PHE A 39 11.95 5.86 8.66
C PHE A 39 11.62 7.33 8.96
N ASP A 40 11.24 7.65 10.20
CA ASP A 40 11.01 9.02 10.65
C ASP A 40 12.31 9.85 10.59
N ALA A 41 13.43 9.29 11.07
CA ALA A 41 14.75 9.93 10.97
C ALA A 41 15.16 10.22 9.51
N ALA A 42 14.79 9.35 8.56
CA ALA A 42 14.97 9.54 7.13
C ALA A 42 13.92 10.49 6.50
N ARG A 43 13.01 11.04 7.33
CA ARG A 43 11.93 11.94 6.91
C ARG A 43 10.92 11.30 5.94
N VAL A 44 10.66 10.02 6.05
CA VAL A 44 9.52 9.37 5.41
C VAL A 44 8.24 10.00 5.96
N PHE A 45 7.29 10.32 5.08
CA PHE A 45 6.04 10.95 5.53
C PHE A 45 4.99 9.91 5.92
N HIS A 46 4.76 8.89 5.08
CA HIS A 46 3.82 7.80 5.36
C HIS A 46 4.53 6.45 5.33
N VAL A 47 4.08 5.51 6.15
CA VAL A 47 4.40 4.09 5.99
C VAL A 47 3.16 3.31 5.57
N HIS A 48 3.35 2.26 4.78
CA HIS A 48 2.31 1.30 4.44
C HIS A 48 2.46 0.06 5.32
N VAL A 49 1.55 -0.11 6.26
CA VAL A 49 1.51 -1.24 7.21
C VAL A 49 0.48 -2.26 6.75
N VAL A 50 0.84 -3.53 6.70
CA VAL A 50 -0.09 -4.63 6.41
C VAL A 50 -0.15 -5.57 7.60
N ASP A 51 -1.34 -5.73 8.19
CA ASP A 51 -1.62 -6.75 9.19
C ASP A 51 -1.88 -8.10 8.48
N LEU A 52 -0.83 -8.90 8.35
CA LEU A 52 -0.94 -10.20 7.70
C LEU A 52 -1.72 -11.21 8.55
N ASP A 53 -1.71 -11.10 9.88
CA ASP A 53 -2.50 -11.97 10.75
C ASP A 53 -3.98 -11.77 10.45
N ALA A 54 -4.46 -10.51 10.44
CA ALA A 54 -5.84 -10.19 10.08
C ALA A 54 -6.18 -10.52 8.61
N ALA A 55 -5.23 -10.35 7.68
CA ALA A 55 -5.41 -10.71 6.27
C ALA A 55 -5.67 -12.21 6.10
N PHE A 56 -4.98 -13.05 6.88
CA PHE A 56 -5.14 -14.51 6.89
C PHE A 56 -6.25 -15.01 7.81
N GLY A 57 -7.01 -14.10 8.48
CA GLY A 57 -8.14 -14.48 9.34
C GLY A 57 -7.74 -14.83 10.77
N GLU A 58 -6.51 -14.55 11.16
CA GLU A 58 -6.01 -14.62 12.53
C GLU A 58 -6.41 -13.35 13.33
N PRO A 59 -6.28 -13.32 14.65
CA PRO A 59 -6.56 -12.13 15.45
C PRO A 59 -5.69 -10.93 15.01
N PRO A 60 -6.30 -9.73 14.81
CA PRO A 60 -5.57 -8.57 14.35
C PRO A 60 -4.60 -8.03 15.39
N GLN A 61 -3.47 -7.48 14.94
CA GLN A 61 -2.40 -6.93 15.78
C GLN A 61 -2.70 -5.47 16.22
N ARG A 62 -3.90 -5.23 16.73
CA ARG A 62 -4.43 -3.88 17.02
C ARG A 62 -3.54 -3.04 17.92
N GLU A 63 -3.04 -3.61 19.01
CA GLU A 63 -2.18 -2.88 19.96
C GLU A 63 -0.89 -2.40 19.29
N LEU A 64 -0.26 -3.26 18.49
CA LEU A 64 0.95 -2.90 17.76
C LEU A 64 0.67 -1.81 16.72
N ILE A 65 -0.40 -1.94 15.93
CA ILE A 65 -0.79 -0.95 14.92
C ILE A 65 -1.04 0.42 15.56
N ALA A 66 -1.74 0.48 16.71
CA ALA A 66 -1.97 1.73 17.43
C ALA A 66 -0.64 2.37 17.90
N ARG A 67 0.31 1.56 18.37
CA ARG A 67 1.65 2.04 18.76
C ARG A 67 2.45 2.57 17.56
N LEU A 68 2.32 1.96 16.38
CA LEU A 68 2.95 2.43 15.15
C LEU A 68 2.33 3.75 14.68
N ALA A 69 0.99 3.84 14.70
CA ALA A 69 0.24 5.05 14.31
C ALA A 69 0.54 6.25 15.24
N ALA A 70 0.92 6.01 16.49
CA ALA A 70 1.38 7.05 17.41
C ALA A 70 2.78 7.59 17.09
N ARG A 71 3.56 6.94 16.22
CA ARG A 71 4.94 7.33 15.83
C ARG A 71 4.97 8.18 14.59
N MET A 72 4.20 7.82 13.56
CA MET A 72 4.16 8.51 12.29
C MET A 72 2.87 8.19 11.52
N PRO A 73 2.50 8.96 10.48
CA PRO A 73 1.33 8.66 9.66
C PRO A 73 1.37 7.25 9.05
N VAL A 74 0.37 6.44 9.39
CA VAL A 74 0.24 5.04 8.94
C VAL A 74 -0.92 4.91 7.97
N GLN A 75 -0.64 4.39 6.78
CA GLN A 75 -1.62 3.81 5.89
C GLN A 75 -1.71 2.31 6.18
N VAL A 76 -2.80 1.82 6.78
CA VAL A 76 -2.93 0.43 7.22
C VAL A 76 -3.83 -0.40 6.31
N GLY A 77 -3.38 -1.62 5.98
CA GLY A 77 -4.14 -2.64 5.26
C GLY A 77 -4.12 -3.98 6.00
N GLY A 78 -4.83 -4.97 5.46
CA GLY A 78 -4.92 -6.31 6.03
C GLY A 78 -6.19 -6.51 6.88
N GLY A 79 -7.12 -7.33 6.38
CA GLY A 79 -8.30 -7.76 7.12
C GLY A 79 -9.43 -6.76 7.34
N PHE A 80 -9.37 -5.54 6.85
CA PHE A 80 -10.44 -4.53 6.98
C PHE A 80 -11.62 -4.86 6.06
N ARG A 81 -12.74 -5.32 6.65
CA ARG A 81 -13.90 -5.85 5.90
C ARG A 81 -15.21 -5.17 6.24
N ASP A 82 -15.26 -4.39 7.31
CA ASP A 82 -16.47 -3.74 7.81
C ASP A 82 -16.18 -2.35 8.40
N ARG A 83 -17.27 -1.63 8.67
CA ARG A 83 -17.23 -0.28 9.21
C ARG A 83 -16.53 -0.20 10.57
N ALA A 84 -16.79 -1.16 11.46
CA ALA A 84 -16.25 -1.13 12.82
C ALA A 84 -14.72 -1.28 12.83
N ALA A 85 -14.16 -2.12 11.94
CA ALA A 85 -12.72 -2.25 11.77
C ALA A 85 -12.08 -0.95 11.25
N ILE A 86 -12.74 -0.27 10.29
CA ILE A 86 -12.29 1.03 9.75
C ILE A 86 -12.32 2.10 10.86
N GLU A 87 -13.43 2.24 11.57
CA GLU A 87 -13.57 3.19 12.67
C GLU A 87 -12.49 2.98 13.71
N TRP A 88 -12.28 1.74 14.13
CA TRP A 88 -11.21 1.40 15.06
C TRP A 88 -9.83 1.89 14.55
N ALA A 89 -9.46 1.62 13.30
CA ALA A 89 -8.14 2.01 12.78
C ALA A 89 -7.96 3.54 12.77
N LEU A 90 -9.00 4.27 12.37
CA LEU A 90 -8.99 5.73 12.36
C LEU A 90 -8.93 6.33 13.77
N GLU A 91 -9.66 5.76 14.73
CA GLU A 91 -9.61 6.14 16.15
C GLU A 91 -8.26 5.80 16.81
N ALA A 92 -7.62 4.71 16.38
CA ALA A 92 -6.27 4.35 16.81
C ALA A 92 -5.17 5.26 16.25
N GLY A 93 -5.51 6.23 15.38
CA GLY A 93 -4.59 7.23 14.84
C GLY A 93 -4.04 6.89 13.45
N CYS A 94 -4.50 5.82 12.80
CA CYS A 94 -4.09 5.56 11.42
C CYS A 94 -4.61 6.67 10.48
N ASP A 95 -3.76 7.12 9.56
CA ASP A 95 -4.11 8.18 8.62
C ASP A 95 -5.05 7.67 7.53
N ARG A 96 -4.80 6.50 6.97
CA ARG A 96 -5.58 5.89 5.90
C ARG A 96 -5.79 4.41 6.15
N VAL A 97 -6.90 3.87 5.63
CA VAL A 97 -7.21 2.44 5.65
C VAL A 97 -7.30 1.90 4.22
N VAL A 98 -6.54 0.86 3.93
CA VAL A 98 -6.51 0.20 2.63
C VAL A 98 -7.52 -0.94 2.61
N ILE A 99 -8.39 -0.93 1.60
CA ILE A 99 -9.47 -1.89 1.42
C ILE A 99 -9.32 -2.60 0.08
N GLY A 100 -9.03 -3.89 0.10
CA GLY A 100 -8.89 -4.70 -1.12
C GLY A 100 -10.14 -5.55 -1.40
N SER A 101 -10.31 -6.67 -0.70
CA SER A 101 -11.34 -7.68 -1.04
C SER A 101 -12.77 -7.14 -1.07
N LEU A 102 -13.13 -6.17 -0.22
CA LEU A 102 -14.46 -5.57 -0.22
C LEU A 102 -14.70 -4.78 -1.51
N VAL A 103 -13.71 -4.03 -2.00
CA VAL A 103 -13.79 -3.28 -3.27
C VAL A 103 -14.21 -4.20 -4.41
N ALA A 104 -13.60 -5.37 -4.51
CA ALA A 104 -13.87 -6.31 -5.59
C ALA A 104 -15.16 -7.11 -5.40
N ARG A 105 -15.55 -7.41 -4.15
CA ARG A 105 -16.76 -8.19 -3.83
C ARG A 105 -18.03 -7.33 -3.89
N ASP A 106 -17.97 -6.14 -3.31
CA ASP A 106 -19.11 -5.22 -3.17
C ASP A 106 -18.64 -3.76 -3.29
N PRO A 107 -18.41 -3.26 -4.51
CA PRO A 107 -17.97 -1.89 -4.72
C PRO A 107 -19.00 -0.84 -4.30
N GLU A 108 -20.31 -1.18 -4.25
CA GLU A 108 -21.34 -0.27 -3.76
C GLU A 108 -21.23 -0.07 -2.24
N ALA A 109 -21.04 -1.16 -1.49
CA ALA A 109 -20.77 -1.07 -0.05
C ALA A 109 -19.48 -0.28 0.22
N PHE A 110 -18.41 -0.49 -0.58
CA PHE A 110 -17.19 0.31 -0.48
C PHE A 110 -17.44 1.79 -0.76
N ALA A 111 -18.21 2.13 -1.79
CA ALA A 111 -18.56 3.53 -2.11
C ALA A 111 -19.29 4.21 -0.97
N GLY A 112 -20.22 3.50 -0.30
CA GLY A 112 -20.90 4.00 0.90
C GLY A 112 -19.92 4.27 2.06
N LEU A 113 -18.93 3.43 2.26
CA LEU A 113 -17.87 3.65 3.25
C LEU A 113 -16.96 4.80 2.86
N ALA A 114 -16.56 4.91 1.59
CA ALA A 114 -15.73 6.01 1.11
C ALA A 114 -16.41 7.38 1.30
N ALA A 115 -17.72 7.44 1.07
CA ALA A 115 -18.51 8.64 1.34
C ALA A 115 -18.63 8.97 2.84
N ALA A 116 -18.66 7.95 3.71
CA ALA A 116 -18.70 8.13 5.16
C ALA A 116 -17.34 8.55 5.75
N PHE A 117 -16.24 8.16 5.11
CA PHE A 117 -14.86 8.45 5.54
C PHE A 117 -14.05 9.12 4.41
N PRO A 118 -14.43 10.34 3.97
CA PRO A 118 -13.81 10.98 2.82
C PRO A 118 -12.31 11.21 3.05
N ALA A 119 -11.51 10.92 2.01
CA ALA A 119 -10.05 10.99 1.99
C ALA A 119 -9.32 10.07 3.01
N ARG A 120 -10.02 9.09 3.61
CA ARG A 120 -9.43 8.17 4.58
C ARG A 120 -9.34 6.73 4.08
N LEU A 121 -10.08 6.36 3.02
CA LEU A 121 -10.05 5.01 2.46
C LEU A 121 -9.27 4.98 1.13
N VAL A 122 -8.37 4.01 1.01
CA VAL A 122 -7.61 3.73 -0.20
C VAL A 122 -8.09 2.40 -0.77
N PRO A 123 -8.83 2.37 -1.88
CA PRO A 123 -9.15 1.12 -2.56
C PRO A 123 -7.86 0.46 -3.07
N ALA A 124 -7.79 -0.87 -2.98
CA ALA A 124 -6.67 -1.65 -3.48
C ALA A 124 -7.12 -2.66 -4.54
N LEU A 125 -6.43 -2.66 -5.67
CA LEU A 125 -6.58 -3.64 -6.74
C LEU A 125 -5.27 -4.40 -6.91
N ASP A 126 -5.27 -5.66 -6.50
CA ASP A 126 -4.16 -6.57 -6.69
C ASP A 126 -4.41 -7.36 -7.98
N ILE A 127 -3.52 -7.24 -8.95
CA ILE A 127 -3.76 -7.70 -10.34
C ILE A 127 -2.72 -8.75 -10.71
N GLU A 128 -3.20 -9.91 -11.15
CA GLU A 128 -2.39 -11.00 -11.68
C GLU A 128 -2.91 -11.38 -13.07
N LYS A 129 -2.06 -11.28 -14.10
CA LYS A 129 -2.43 -11.62 -15.50
C LYS A 129 -3.69 -10.93 -16.02
N GLY A 130 -3.92 -9.69 -15.57
CA GLY A 130 -5.09 -8.90 -15.94
C GLY A 130 -6.36 -9.19 -15.13
N GLU A 131 -6.32 -10.12 -14.20
CA GLU A 131 -7.42 -10.46 -13.28
C GLU A 131 -7.19 -9.85 -11.90
N VAL A 132 -8.24 -9.29 -11.29
CA VAL A 132 -8.18 -8.79 -9.92
C VAL A 132 -8.24 -9.95 -8.94
N ARG A 133 -7.26 -10.01 -8.03
CA ARG A 133 -7.14 -11.02 -6.98
C ARG A 133 -7.72 -10.51 -5.68
N ILE A 134 -8.26 -11.42 -4.86
CA ILE A 134 -8.85 -11.14 -3.54
C ILE A 134 -8.42 -12.20 -2.53
N ALA A 135 -8.79 -12.01 -1.25
CA ALA A 135 -8.54 -12.96 -0.16
C ALA A 135 -7.04 -13.35 -0.02
N GLY A 136 -6.15 -12.35 0.00
CA GLY A 136 -4.71 -12.61 0.03
C GLY A 136 -4.20 -13.31 -1.22
N TRP A 137 -4.77 -12.96 -2.37
CA TRP A 137 -4.44 -13.45 -3.72
C TRP A 137 -4.80 -14.92 -4.01
N THR A 138 -5.59 -15.54 -3.13
CA THR A 138 -5.99 -16.95 -3.27
C THR A 138 -7.18 -17.15 -4.21
N GLU A 139 -7.97 -16.09 -4.44
CA GLU A 139 -9.19 -16.12 -5.24
C GLU A 139 -9.15 -15.03 -6.32
N GLY A 140 -9.74 -15.30 -7.50
CA GLY A 140 -10.02 -14.29 -8.52
C GLY A 140 -11.30 -13.52 -8.21
N SER A 141 -11.34 -12.24 -8.58
CA SER A 141 -12.58 -11.47 -8.60
C SER A 141 -13.51 -11.99 -9.70
N ARG A 142 -14.84 -11.92 -9.45
CA ARG A 142 -15.86 -12.19 -10.49
C ARG A 142 -16.12 -10.97 -11.37
N ARG A 143 -15.54 -9.80 -11.05
CA ARG A 143 -15.70 -8.54 -11.77
C ARG A 143 -14.45 -8.26 -12.61
N SER A 144 -14.64 -7.67 -13.76
CA SER A 144 -13.50 -7.23 -14.59
C SER A 144 -12.79 -6.02 -13.96
N LEU A 145 -11.53 -5.81 -14.31
CA LEU A 145 -10.78 -4.62 -13.89
C LEU A 145 -11.50 -3.33 -14.35
N ALA A 146 -12.03 -3.32 -15.56
CA ALA A 146 -12.76 -2.16 -16.11
C ALA A 146 -14.02 -1.83 -15.30
N ASP A 147 -14.82 -2.84 -14.92
CA ASP A 147 -16.01 -2.63 -14.08
C ASP A 147 -15.66 -2.07 -12.71
N LEU A 148 -14.57 -2.56 -12.12
CA LEU A 148 -14.09 -2.07 -10.82
C LEU A 148 -13.57 -0.64 -10.93
N CYS A 149 -12.80 -0.31 -11.95
CA CYS A 149 -12.35 1.07 -12.19
C CYS A 149 -13.53 2.02 -12.36
N ALA A 150 -14.54 1.63 -13.15
CA ALA A 150 -15.75 2.41 -13.35
C ALA A 150 -16.53 2.65 -12.04
N ALA A 151 -16.62 1.62 -11.18
CA ALA A 151 -17.29 1.73 -9.87
C ALA A 151 -16.51 2.62 -8.86
N LEU A 152 -15.20 2.73 -9.02
CA LEU A 152 -14.34 3.56 -8.17
C LEU A 152 -14.20 5.01 -8.65
N HIS A 153 -14.64 5.29 -9.91
CA HIS A 153 -14.46 6.60 -10.51
C HIS A 153 -15.17 7.71 -9.73
N GLY A 154 -14.41 8.76 -9.38
CA GLY A 154 -14.95 9.92 -8.68
C GLY A 154 -15.27 9.72 -7.21
N LEU A 155 -14.94 8.58 -6.60
CA LEU A 155 -15.09 8.40 -5.16
C LEU A 155 -14.12 9.31 -4.38
N PRO A 156 -14.50 9.75 -3.17
CA PRO A 156 -13.70 10.66 -2.34
C PRO A 156 -12.53 9.93 -1.66
N CYS A 157 -11.72 9.23 -2.46
CA CYS A 157 -10.53 8.51 -2.00
C CYS A 157 -9.27 9.33 -2.31
N PRO A 158 -8.23 9.31 -1.43
CA PRO A 158 -7.01 10.10 -1.63
C PRO A 158 -6.09 9.50 -2.72
N ALA A 159 -6.19 8.21 -2.95
CA ALA A 159 -5.39 7.47 -3.93
C ALA A 159 -6.02 6.09 -4.18
N ILE A 160 -5.48 5.34 -5.14
CA ILE A 160 -5.76 3.93 -5.38
C ILE A 160 -4.46 3.12 -5.35
N LEU A 161 -4.42 2.04 -4.56
CA LEU A 161 -3.30 1.12 -4.52
C LEU A 161 -3.43 0.11 -5.67
N VAL A 162 -2.37 -0.02 -6.47
CA VAL A 162 -2.31 -0.94 -7.60
C VAL A 162 -1.10 -1.85 -7.44
N THR A 163 -1.34 -3.14 -7.17
CA THR A 163 -0.28 -4.14 -7.03
C THR A 163 -0.23 -5.05 -8.26
N ASP A 164 0.92 -5.10 -8.93
CA ASP A 164 1.21 -6.18 -9.86
C ASP A 164 1.73 -7.39 -9.06
N VAL A 165 0.85 -8.39 -8.86
CA VAL A 165 1.12 -9.58 -8.02
C VAL A 165 2.29 -10.40 -8.57
N GLU A 166 2.44 -10.48 -9.89
CA GLU A 166 3.53 -11.25 -10.52
C GLU A 166 4.90 -10.63 -10.23
N ARG A 167 4.95 -9.33 -9.94
CA ARG A 167 6.17 -8.57 -9.65
C ARG A 167 6.40 -8.33 -8.16
N ASP A 168 5.37 -8.53 -7.32
CA ASP A 168 5.51 -8.24 -5.90
C ASP A 168 6.56 -9.14 -5.24
N GLY A 169 7.50 -8.50 -4.54
CA GLY A 169 8.64 -9.15 -3.91
C GLY A 169 9.68 -9.73 -4.88
N MET A 170 9.55 -9.56 -6.21
CA MET A 170 10.45 -10.17 -7.21
C MET A 170 11.62 -9.27 -7.61
N MET A 171 11.55 -7.94 -7.35
CA MET A 171 12.61 -6.98 -7.71
C MET A 171 12.96 -7.03 -9.22
N THR A 172 11.94 -7.09 -10.08
CA THR A 172 12.09 -7.23 -11.55
C THR A 172 11.71 -5.98 -12.33
N GLY A 173 11.46 -4.89 -11.64
CA GLY A 173 10.93 -3.64 -12.18
C GLY A 173 9.41 -3.56 -12.03
N PRO A 174 8.86 -2.37 -11.68
CA PRO A 174 7.43 -2.17 -11.48
C PRO A 174 6.66 -2.10 -12.80
N ASN A 175 5.33 -2.23 -12.72
CA ASN A 175 4.43 -2.10 -13.86
C ASN A 175 3.81 -0.70 -13.89
N PHE A 176 4.51 0.24 -14.48
CA PHE A 176 4.07 1.64 -14.59
C PHE A 176 2.78 1.77 -15.40
N ASP A 177 2.67 1.04 -16.52
CA ASP A 177 1.53 1.15 -17.42
C ASP A 177 0.24 0.69 -16.75
N LEU A 178 0.29 -0.39 -15.97
CA LEU A 178 -0.84 -0.89 -15.21
C LEU A 178 -1.32 0.15 -14.19
N THR A 179 -0.40 0.69 -13.38
CA THR A 179 -0.75 1.70 -12.36
C THR A 179 -1.30 2.96 -13.01
N ARG A 180 -0.67 3.44 -14.08
CA ARG A 180 -1.13 4.61 -14.84
C ARG A 180 -2.52 4.39 -15.42
N GLN A 181 -2.77 3.22 -16.04
CA GLN A 181 -4.07 2.91 -16.63
C GLN A 181 -5.19 2.94 -15.58
N VAL A 182 -4.97 2.26 -14.44
CA VAL A 182 -5.95 2.24 -13.33
C VAL A 182 -6.17 3.64 -12.75
N ALA A 183 -5.12 4.44 -12.62
CA ALA A 183 -5.23 5.82 -12.14
C ALA A 183 -6.05 6.70 -13.09
N VAL A 184 -5.85 6.58 -14.40
CA VAL A 184 -6.64 7.28 -15.42
C VAL A 184 -8.11 6.84 -15.39
N ASP A 185 -8.36 5.54 -15.33
CA ASP A 185 -9.72 4.99 -15.39
C ASP A 185 -10.53 5.32 -14.14
N THR A 186 -9.89 5.41 -12.99
CA THR A 186 -10.55 5.77 -11.71
C THR A 186 -10.56 7.26 -11.43
N GLY A 187 -9.69 8.05 -12.05
CA GLY A 187 -9.47 9.46 -11.73
C GLY A 187 -8.77 9.68 -10.38
N LEU A 188 -8.20 8.62 -9.77
CA LEU A 188 -7.51 8.67 -8.49
C LEU A 188 -5.98 8.59 -8.69
N PRO A 189 -5.16 9.32 -7.90
CA PRO A 189 -3.71 9.14 -7.93
C PRO A 189 -3.30 7.70 -7.64
N GLY A 190 -2.51 7.07 -8.52
CA GLY A 190 -2.06 5.69 -8.35
C GLY A 190 -0.95 5.56 -7.31
N LEU A 191 -1.04 4.57 -6.42
CA LEU A 191 0.06 4.10 -5.58
C LEU A 191 0.63 2.84 -6.23
N LEU A 192 1.83 2.97 -6.80
CA LEU A 192 2.55 1.89 -7.47
C LEU A 192 3.02 0.86 -6.44
N SER A 193 2.70 -0.42 -6.64
CA SER A 193 3.14 -1.52 -5.76
C SER A 193 3.59 -2.73 -6.56
N GLY A 194 4.65 -3.38 -6.06
CA GLY A 194 5.27 -4.55 -6.68
C GLY A 194 6.41 -4.21 -7.65
N GLY A 195 7.54 -4.90 -7.50
CA GLY A 195 8.64 -4.92 -8.46
C GLY A 195 9.73 -3.87 -8.32
N VAL A 196 9.53 -2.76 -7.60
CA VAL A 196 10.57 -1.73 -7.40
C VAL A 196 11.86 -2.35 -6.88
N HIS A 197 13.00 -2.09 -7.54
CA HIS A 197 14.28 -2.70 -7.18
C HIS A 197 15.50 -1.77 -7.28
N ARG A 198 15.36 -0.58 -7.87
CA ARG A 198 16.43 0.41 -8.02
C ARG A 198 15.87 1.84 -7.98
N LEU A 199 16.74 2.83 -7.73
CA LEU A 199 16.33 4.22 -7.61
C LEU A 199 15.73 4.78 -8.92
N GLU A 200 16.22 4.33 -10.06
CA GLU A 200 15.71 4.74 -11.38
C GLU A 200 14.23 4.38 -11.58
N ASP A 201 13.73 3.33 -10.89
CA ASP A 201 12.32 2.98 -10.92
C ASP A 201 11.48 4.07 -10.22
N LEU A 202 11.98 4.63 -9.11
CA LEU A 202 11.32 5.73 -8.40
C LEU A 202 11.41 7.04 -9.19
N GLU A 203 12.56 7.29 -9.87
CA GLU A 203 12.69 8.42 -10.78
C GLU A 203 11.72 8.33 -11.96
N ALA A 204 11.56 7.14 -12.53
CA ALA A 204 10.62 6.90 -13.62
C ALA A 204 9.16 7.09 -13.16
N ALA A 205 8.79 6.50 -12.00
CA ALA A 205 7.46 6.67 -11.42
C ALA A 205 7.10 8.14 -11.20
N ARG A 206 8.03 8.93 -10.64
CA ARG A 206 7.83 10.35 -10.36
C ARG A 206 7.56 11.20 -11.60
N ARG A 207 8.02 10.77 -12.78
CA ARG A 207 7.79 11.47 -14.06
C ARG A 207 6.41 11.20 -14.65
N ILE A 208 5.64 10.26 -14.07
CA ILE A 208 4.29 9.90 -14.53
C ILE A 208 3.29 10.64 -13.64
N PRO A 209 2.57 11.65 -14.15
CA PRO A 209 1.71 12.52 -13.33
C PRO A 209 0.60 11.77 -12.59
N GLU A 210 0.14 10.66 -13.15
CA GLU A 210 -0.93 9.83 -12.59
C GLU A 210 -0.45 8.96 -11.41
N ILE A 211 0.88 8.80 -11.21
CA ILE A 211 1.46 8.06 -10.09
C ILE A 211 1.75 9.03 -8.94
N GLY A 212 0.89 9.01 -7.93
CA GLY A 212 0.99 9.85 -6.74
C GLY A 212 1.97 9.34 -5.69
N GLY A 213 2.27 8.03 -5.68
CA GLY A 213 3.16 7.41 -4.72
C GLY A 213 3.68 6.04 -5.13
N ALA A 214 4.67 5.53 -4.39
CA ALA A 214 5.21 4.19 -4.58
C ALA A 214 5.37 3.47 -3.24
N ILE A 215 4.86 2.23 -3.15
CA ILE A 215 5.07 1.34 -2.02
C ILE A 215 6.33 0.52 -2.30
N VAL A 216 7.29 0.59 -1.37
CA VAL A 216 8.59 -0.07 -1.52
C VAL A 216 8.86 -0.93 -0.30
N GLY A 217 9.02 -2.22 -0.51
CA GLY A 217 9.31 -3.18 0.54
C GLY A 217 10.70 -3.78 0.38
N ARG A 218 10.79 -4.91 -0.31
CA ARG A 218 11.96 -5.77 -0.37
C ARG A 218 13.25 -5.02 -0.75
N ALA A 219 13.20 -4.10 -1.71
CA ALA A 219 14.38 -3.35 -2.15
C ALA A 219 15.08 -2.58 -1.02
N ILE A 220 14.32 -2.00 -0.06
CA ILE A 220 14.88 -1.33 1.11
C ILE A 220 15.51 -2.35 2.07
N TYR A 221 14.83 -3.46 2.33
CA TYR A 221 15.30 -4.47 3.28
C TYR A 221 16.51 -5.26 2.79
N GLU A 222 16.60 -5.51 1.48
CA GLU A 222 17.73 -6.18 0.83
C GLU A 222 18.91 -5.22 0.55
N GLY A 223 18.75 -3.92 0.86
CA GLY A 223 19.79 -2.91 0.68
C GLY A 223 20.11 -2.59 -0.78
N ALA A 224 19.13 -2.73 -1.68
CA ALA A 224 19.29 -2.31 -3.08
C ALA A 224 19.53 -0.79 -3.19
N PHE A 225 18.96 -0.04 -2.26
CA PHE A 225 19.21 1.37 -1.98
C PHE A 225 18.79 1.70 -0.55
N SER A 226 19.30 2.80 0.00
CA SER A 226 18.91 3.28 1.32
C SER A 226 17.57 4.01 1.28
N ILE A 227 16.91 4.11 2.45
CA ILE A 227 15.66 4.87 2.57
C ILE A 227 15.89 6.36 2.31
N GLU A 228 17.05 6.89 2.70
CA GLU A 228 17.45 8.29 2.50
C GLU A 228 17.61 8.62 0.99
N GLU A 229 18.24 7.72 0.22
CA GLU A 229 18.36 7.86 -1.23
C GLU A 229 16.97 7.85 -1.89
N ALA A 230 16.09 6.92 -1.49
CA ALA A 230 14.73 6.85 -2.02
C ALA A 230 13.91 8.11 -1.71
N VAL A 231 14.00 8.65 -0.48
CA VAL A 231 13.37 9.93 -0.10
C VAL A 231 13.93 11.08 -0.94
N GLY A 232 15.25 11.12 -1.14
CA GLY A 232 15.92 12.14 -1.97
C GLY A 232 15.39 12.16 -3.40
N VAL A 233 15.24 10.99 -4.02
CA VAL A 233 14.73 10.84 -5.39
C VAL A 233 13.27 11.26 -5.50
N THR A 234 12.41 10.88 -4.55
CA THR A 234 10.97 11.16 -4.62
C THR A 234 10.62 12.62 -4.36
N ARG A 235 11.52 13.41 -3.71
CA ARG A 235 11.31 14.83 -3.33
C ARG A 235 12.11 15.84 -4.14
N SER A 236 13.03 15.43 -4.99
CA SER A 236 14.06 16.30 -5.60
C SER A 236 13.58 17.52 -6.40
N GLU A 237 12.28 17.73 -6.64
CA GLU A 237 11.74 18.96 -7.22
C GLU A 237 11.12 19.93 -6.20
N GLN A 238 10.69 19.44 -5.04
CA GLN A 238 10.15 20.34 -3.99
C GLN A 238 11.24 21.18 -3.32
N LEU A 239 12.47 20.67 -3.23
CA LEU A 239 13.61 21.38 -2.65
C LEU A 239 14.24 22.46 -3.56
N ARG A 240 13.87 22.49 -4.85
CA ARG A 240 14.36 23.54 -5.79
C ARG A 240 13.51 24.80 -5.79
N ASN A 241 12.34 24.79 -5.17
CA ASN A 241 11.36 25.88 -5.17
C ASN A 241 11.10 26.48 -3.77
N GLU A 242 11.87 26.15 -2.76
CA GLU A 242 11.90 26.90 -1.50
C GLU A 242 12.95 28.02 -1.63
N PRO A 243 12.54 29.29 -1.47
CA PRO A 243 13.42 30.48 -1.60
C PRO A 243 14.44 30.56 -0.47
#